data_784faa6f10c3f9c28a6988fd14b97787
#
_entry.id   784faa6f10c3f9c28a6988fd14b97787
#
_cell.length_a   1.000
_cell.length_b   1.000
_cell.length_c   1.000
_cell.angle_alpha   90.00
_cell.angle_beta   90.00
_cell.angle_gamma   90.00
#
_symmetry.space_group_name_H-M   'P 1'
#
loop_
_entity.id
_entity.type
_entity.pdbx_description
1 polymer ?
#
loop_
_entity_poly.entity_id
_entity_poly.type
_entity_poly.pdbx_seq_one_letter_code
_entity_poly.pdbx_strand_id
1 'polypeptide(L)'
;KDKHVNLSTLEDIKALFRFAQSEAGKLEIEKNYGRITSASISALMRKMIELESQGADYFFGEPAFLVEDLMRLKDNKGIISILRVMDMQDKPQLFSTFMVKLLSDLYRQLPEIGDPDKPKLVLFIDEAHLIFKNATLLVIGIQF
;
A
#
# COMPACT_ATOMS: atom_id res chain seq x y z
N LYS A 1 -8.18 -0.86 -26.07
CA LYS A 1 -7.45 -2.08 -25.67
C LYS A 1 -6.64 -1.70 -24.45
N ASP A 2 -7.11 -2.11 -23.29
CA ASP A 2 -6.42 -1.86 -22.03
C ASP A 2 -5.08 -2.59 -22.07
N LYS A 3 -4.01 -1.82 -22.07
CA LYS A 3 -2.68 -2.37 -21.85
C LYS A 3 -2.62 -2.66 -20.34
N HIS A 4 -2.75 -3.93 -19.97
CA HIS A 4 -2.46 -4.37 -18.60
C HIS A 4 -0.96 -4.14 -18.37
N VAL A 5 -0.63 -2.99 -17.80
CA VAL A 5 0.73 -2.71 -17.32
C VAL A 5 0.78 -3.26 -15.90
N ASN A 6 1.61 -4.27 -15.69
CA ASN A 6 1.83 -4.81 -14.35
C ASN A 6 2.72 -3.82 -13.59
N LEU A 7 2.14 -3.03 -12.71
CA LEU A 7 2.84 -2.05 -11.88
C LEU A 7 3.26 -2.73 -10.57
N SER A 8 4.33 -3.50 -10.63
CA SER A 8 4.78 -4.29 -9.47
C SER A 8 5.88 -3.59 -8.67
N THR A 9 6.61 -2.65 -9.28
CA THR A 9 7.74 -1.97 -8.66
C THR A 9 7.58 -0.45 -8.67
N LEU A 10 8.36 0.25 -7.85
CA LEU A 10 8.42 1.71 -7.87
C LEU A 10 8.95 2.22 -9.22
N GLU A 11 9.85 1.49 -9.85
CA GLU A 11 10.41 1.87 -11.15
C GLU A 11 9.36 1.78 -12.28
N ASP A 12 8.46 0.79 -12.22
CA ASP A 12 7.34 0.70 -13.16
C ASP A 12 6.43 1.93 -13.07
N ILE A 13 6.14 2.38 -11.84
CA ILE A 13 5.33 3.58 -11.61
C ILE A 13 6.05 4.83 -12.10
N LYS A 14 7.36 4.96 -11.86
CA LYS A 14 8.16 6.07 -12.38
C LYS A 14 8.18 6.08 -13.92
N ALA A 15 8.32 4.90 -14.53
CA ALA A 15 8.27 4.77 -15.99
C ALA A 15 6.91 5.23 -16.54
N LEU A 16 5.81 4.89 -15.86
CA LEU A 16 4.48 5.37 -16.21
C LEU A 16 4.38 6.90 -16.11
N PHE A 17 4.93 7.51 -15.06
CA PHE A 17 4.92 8.98 -14.92
C PHE A 17 5.79 9.67 -15.98
N ARG A 18 6.95 9.09 -16.32
CA ARG A 18 7.77 9.59 -17.44
C ARG A 18 7.01 9.52 -18.76
N PHE A 19 6.33 8.40 -19.02
CA PHE A 19 5.48 8.27 -20.20
C PHE A 19 4.36 9.32 -20.21
N ALA A 20 3.68 9.53 -19.08
CA ALA A 20 2.61 10.53 -18.96
C ALA A 20 3.08 11.97 -19.23
N GLN A 21 4.37 12.26 -19.06
CA GLN A 21 4.97 13.57 -19.38
C GLN A 21 5.40 13.69 -20.85
N SER A 22 5.53 12.58 -21.56
CA SER A 22 5.86 12.59 -23.00
C SER A 22 4.71 13.14 -23.84
N GLU A 23 5.00 13.60 -25.06
CA GLU A 23 3.96 14.11 -25.97
C GLU A 23 2.92 13.02 -26.31
N ALA A 24 3.38 11.79 -26.55
CA ALA A 24 2.49 10.67 -26.82
C ALA A 24 1.61 10.32 -25.61
N GLY A 25 2.20 10.31 -24.41
CA GLY A 25 1.48 10.01 -23.17
C GLY A 25 0.43 11.08 -22.82
N LYS A 26 0.75 12.36 -23.01
CA LYS A 26 -0.20 13.46 -22.81
C LYS A 26 -1.43 13.29 -23.70
N LEU A 27 -1.22 13.04 -24.99
CA LEU A 27 -2.32 12.85 -25.95
C LEU A 27 -3.19 11.63 -25.59
N GLU A 28 -2.57 10.51 -25.22
CA GLU A 28 -3.29 9.29 -24.85
C GLU A 28 -4.10 9.48 -23.56
N ILE A 29 -3.50 10.12 -22.55
CA ILE A 29 -4.17 10.38 -21.27
C ILE A 29 -5.30 11.38 -21.42
N GLU A 30 -5.09 12.49 -22.13
CA GLU A 30 -6.10 13.51 -22.35
C GLU A 30 -7.33 12.94 -23.08
N LYS A 31 -7.09 12.05 -24.03
CA LYS A 31 -8.17 11.38 -24.79
C LYS A 31 -9.02 10.43 -23.93
N ASN A 32 -8.40 9.70 -22.99
CA ASN A 32 -9.07 8.61 -22.27
C ASN A 32 -9.49 9.01 -20.84
N TYR A 33 -8.75 9.90 -20.20
CA TYR A 33 -8.90 10.20 -18.76
C TYR A 33 -9.00 11.70 -18.45
N GLY A 34 -8.87 12.55 -19.47
CA GLY A 34 -8.87 13.99 -19.29
C GLY A 34 -7.47 14.56 -19.03
N ARG A 35 -7.39 15.88 -18.87
CA ARG A 35 -6.14 16.61 -18.80
C ARG A 35 -5.46 16.47 -17.43
N ILE A 36 -4.26 15.93 -17.41
CA ILE A 36 -3.39 15.88 -16.21
C ILE A 36 -2.30 16.94 -16.37
N THR A 37 -2.09 17.77 -15.33
CA THR A 37 -1.06 18.80 -15.40
C THR A 37 0.33 18.20 -15.11
N SER A 38 1.37 18.74 -15.78
CA SER A 38 2.76 18.37 -15.50
C SER A 38 3.15 18.63 -14.03
N ALA A 39 2.55 19.65 -13.40
CA ALA A 39 2.76 19.94 -11.99
C ALA A 39 2.27 18.82 -11.07
N SER A 40 1.11 18.22 -11.37
CA SER A 40 0.57 17.09 -10.62
C SER A 40 1.49 15.86 -10.73
N ILE A 41 1.92 15.54 -11.95
CA ILE A 41 2.84 14.40 -12.18
C ILE A 41 4.17 14.64 -11.46
N SER A 42 4.71 15.86 -11.51
CA SER A 42 5.95 16.21 -10.82
C SER A 42 5.82 16.12 -9.30
N ALA A 43 4.65 16.47 -8.74
CA ALA A 43 4.40 16.33 -7.31
C ALA A 43 4.37 14.84 -6.89
N LEU A 44 3.72 13.98 -7.67
CA LEU A 44 3.72 12.54 -7.45
C LEU A 44 5.13 11.95 -7.56
N MET A 45 5.89 12.36 -8.58
CA MET A 45 7.29 11.91 -8.75
C MET A 45 8.16 12.26 -7.56
N ARG A 46 8.03 13.48 -7.00
CA ARG A 46 8.75 13.87 -5.78
C ARG A 46 8.42 12.97 -4.59
N LYS A 47 7.14 12.63 -4.42
CA LYS A 47 6.72 11.71 -3.35
C LYS A 47 7.26 10.29 -3.54
N MET A 48 7.36 9.82 -4.78
CA MET A 48 7.99 8.54 -5.09
C MET A 48 9.48 8.54 -4.73
N ILE A 49 10.21 9.60 -5.09
CA ILE A 49 11.63 9.76 -4.76
C ILE A 49 11.82 9.83 -3.24
N GLU A 50 10.95 10.52 -2.53
CA GLU A 50 10.98 10.60 -1.07
C GLU A 50 10.80 9.21 -0.42
N LEU A 51 9.83 8.41 -0.88
CA LEU A 51 9.64 7.04 -0.41
C LEU A 51 10.86 6.16 -0.73
N GLU A 52 11.40 6.26 -1.94
CA GLU A 52 12.58 5.51 -2.36
C GLU A 52 13.80 5.84 -1.48
N SER A 53 14.01 7.12 -1.15
CA SER A 53 15.10 7.53 -0.25
C SER A 53 14.97 6.94 1.16
N GLN A 54 13.77 6.51 1.55
CA GLN A 54 13.48 5.81 2.79
C GLN A 54 13.62 4.29 2.66
N GLY A 55 14.02 3.78 1.49
CA GLY A 55 14.18 2.35 1.24
C GLY A 55 12.91 1.64 0.84
N ALA A 56 11.96 2.34 0.22
CA ALA A 56 10.70 1.77 -0.25
C ALA A 56 10.91 0.62 -1.25
N ASP A 57 12.03 0.59 -1.98
CA ASP A 57 12.38 -0.48 -2.92
C ASP A 57 12.37 -1.87 -2.29
N TYR A 58 12.67 -1.95 -0.99
CA TYR A 58 12.64 -3.22 -0.25
C TYR A 58 11.22 -3.67 0.11
N PHE A 59 10.22 -2.79 -0.01
CA PHE A 59 8.84 -3.07 0.40
C PHE A 59 7.87 -3.14 -0.78
N PHE A 60 8.24 -2.55 -1.92
CA PHE A 60 7.43 -2.60 -3.14
C PHE A 60 8.02 -3.61 -4.11
N GLY A 61 7.26 -4.65 -4.38
CA GLY A 61 7.67 -5.76 -5.25
C GLY A 61 6.71 -6.92 -5.09
N GLU A 62 7.22 -8.12 -5.31
CA GLU A 62 6.43 -9.33 -5.04
C GLU A 62 6.15 -9.46 -3.54
N PRO A 63 4.91 -9.78 -3.14
CA PRO A 63 4.55 -9.90 -1.74
C PRO A 63 5.36 -11.02 -1.07
N ALA A 64 6.03 -10.69 0.05
CA ALA A 64 6.78 -11.66 0.83
C ALA A 64 5.87 -12.64 1.60
N PHE A 65 4.61 -12.28 1.82
CA PHE A 65 3.57 -13.13 2.41
C PHE A 65 2.20 -12.67 1.92
N LEU A 66 1.23 -13.55 1.99
CA LEU A 66 -0.17 -13.23 1.74
C LEU A 66 -0.87 -12.94 3.07
N VAL A 67 -1.85 -12.05 3.05
CA VAL A 67 -2.63 -11.69 4.25
C VAL A 67 -3.35 -12.91 4.82
N GLU A 68 -3.78 -13.84 3.95
CA GLU A 68 -4.41 -15.11 4.34
C GLU A 68 -3.47 -15.98 5.19
N ASP A 69 -2.16 -15.85 5.03
CA ASP A 69 -1.17 -16.58 5.82
C ASP A 69 -1.27 -16.23 7.31
N LEU A 70 -1.69 -15.00 7.62
CA LEU A 70 -1.89 -14.53 9.00
C LEU A 70 -3.10 -15.20 9.68
N MET A 71 -4.01 -15.78 8.90
CA MET A 71 -5.24 -16.40 9.39
C MET A 71 -5.19 -17.94 9.34
N ARG A 72 -4.03 -18.51 9.03
CA ARG A 72 -3.86 -19.97 8.97
C ARG A 72 -4.02 -20.62 10.35
N LEU A 73 -4.49 -21.85 10.33
CA LEU A 73 -4.54 -22.71 11.50
C LEU A 73 -3.44 -23.78 11.38
N LYS A 74 -2.82 -24.09 12.50
CA LYS A 74 -1.95 -25.26 12.67
C LYS A 74 -2.48 -26.09 13.81
N ASP A 75 -2.72 -27.37 13.57
CA ASP A 75 -3.29 -28.31 14.57
C ASP A 75 -4.57 -27.76 15.23
N ASN A 76 -5.44 -27.15 14.41
CA ASN A 76 -6.71 -26.51 14.83
C ASN A 76 -6.52 -25.33 15.82
N LYS A 77 -5.33 -24.74 15.86
CA LYS A 77 -4.99 -23.56 16.67
C LYS A 77 -4.56 -22.40 15.77
N GLY A 78 -4.88 -21.18 16.18
CA GLY A 78 -4.41 -19.98 15.51
C GLY A 78 -2.89 -19.86 15.59
N ILE A 79 -2.29 -19.31 14.55
CA ILE A 79 -0.86 -19.00 14.49
C ILE A 79 -0.64 -17.61 15.07
N ILE A 80 0.39 -17.44 15.89
CA ILE A 80 0.87 -16.14 16.34
C ILE A 80 1.97 -15.68 15.36
N SER A 81 1.68 -14.65 14.58
CA SER A 81 2.63 -14.03 13.67
C SER A 81 3.18 -12.75 14.28
N ILE A 82 4.48 -12.57 14.25
CA ILE A 82 5.15 -11.35 14.75
C ILE A 82 5.79 -10.64 13.58
N LEU A 83 5.23 -9.48 13.23
CA LEU A 83 5.75 -8.61 12.19
C LEU A 83 6.69 -7.58 12.82
N ARG A 84 7.99 -7.73 12.56
CA ARG A 84 9.00 -6.81 13.08
C ARG A 84 9.23 -5.69 12.08
N VAL A 85 8.93 -4.46 12.48
CA VAL A 85 9.06 -3.26 11.65
C VAL A 85 10.11 -2.27 12.19
N MET A 86 11.09 -2.79 12.93
CA MET A 86 12.11 -1.96 13.59
C MET A 86 12.92 -1.12 12.61
N ASP A 87 13.21 -1.64 11.42
CA ASP A 87 13.98 -0.95 10.38
C ASP A 87 13.20 0.20 9.72
N MET A 88 11.91 0.35 10.07
CA MET A 88 11.04 1.41 9.56
C MET A 88 10.76 2.51 10.58
N GLN A 89 11.23 2.40 11.83
CA GLN A 89 10.93 3.37 12.89
C GLN A 89 11.44 4.77 12.55
N ASP A 90 12.60 4.87 11.91
CA ASP A 90 13.19 6.12 11.45
C ASP A 90 12.62 6.61 10.10
N LYS A 91 11.64 5.89 9.55
CA LYS A 91 11.05 6.12 8.23
C LYS A 91 9.53 6.24 8.30
N PRO A 92 9.02 7.29 8.93
CA PRO A 92 7.61 7.37 9.32
C PRO A 92 6.63 7.33 8.14
N GLN A 93 7.01 7.84 6.97
CA GLN A 93 6.16 7.79 5.78
C GLN A 93 6.09 6.38 5.20
N LEU A 94 7.23 5.67 5.16
CA LEU A 94 7.29 4.28 4.72
C LEU A 94 6.47 3.38 5.65
N PHE A 95 6.64 3.55 6.97
CA PHE A 95 5.86 2.84 7.99
C PHE A 95 4.36 3.07 7.82
N SER A 96 3.93 4.33 7.71
CA SER A 96 2.51 4.66 7.50
C SER A 96 1.97 4.03 6.21
N THR A 97 2.71 4.11 5.10
CA THR A 97 2.30 3.55 3.81
C THR A 97 2.15 2.03 3.91
N PHE A 98 3.12 1.35 4.53
CA PHE A 98 3.08 -0.08 4.75
C PHE A 98 1.87 -0.50 5.61
N MET A 99 1.65 0.18 6.74
CA MET A 99 0.54 -0.14 7.64
C MET A 99 -0.83 0.09 7.00
N VAL A 100 -0.99 1.20 6.26
CA VAL A 100 -2.23 1.47 5.52
C VAL A 100 -2.48 0.39 4.47
N LYS A 101 -1.44 -0.03 3.74
CA LYS A 101 -1.56 -1.12 2.77
C LYS A 101 -1.95 -2.43 3.44
N LEU A 102 -1.28 -2.81 4.53
CA LEU A 102 -1.58 -4.03 5.29
C LEU A 102 -3.01 -4.03 5.81
N LEU A 103 -3.45 -2.94 6.45
CA LEU A 103 -4.81 -2.81 6.97
C LEU A 103 -5.85 -2.83 5.85
N SER A 104 -5.57 -2.20 4.72
CA SER A 104 -6.46 -2.22 3.55
C SER A 104 -6.59 -3.63 2.96
N ASP A 105 -5.51 -4.37 2.88
CA ASP A 105 -5.55 -5.75 2.38
C ASP A 105 -6.27 -6.68 3.35
N LEU A 106 -6.02 -6.54 4.65
CA LEU A 106 -6.77 -7.24 5.69
C LEU A 106 -8.28 -6.96 5.56
N TYR A 107 -8.66 -5.70 5.45
CA TYR A 107 -10.08 -5.32 5.31
C TYR A 107 -10.74 -5.92 4.07
N ARG A 108 -10.02 -5.96 2.94
CA ARG A 108 -10.55 -6.50 1.68
C ARG A 108 -10.66 -8.02 1.66
N GLN A 109 -9.78 -8.70 2.39
CA GLN A 109 -9.65 -10.16 2.34
C GLN A 109 -10.31 -10.85 3.53
N LEU A 110 -10.62 -10.10 4.59
CA LEU A 110 -11.41 -10.64 5.70
C LEU A 110 -12.83 -10.96 5.21
N PRO A 111 -13.26 -12.22 5.29
CA PRO A 111 -14.62 -12.60 4.88
C PRO A 111 -15.64 -12.00 5.84
N GLU A 112 -16.75 -11.53 5.31
CA GLU A 112 -17.94 -11.21 6.10
C GLU A 112 -18.58 -12.52 6.57
N ILE A 113 -18.29 -12.91 7.80
CA ILE A 113 -18.78 -14.20 8.39
C ILE A 113 -19.87 -14.00 9.46
N GLY A 114 -20.42 -12.78 9.55
CA GLY A 114 -21.40 -12.43 10.58
C GLY A 114 -20.75 -12.27 11.96
N ASP A 115 -21.43 -12.72 13.00
CA ASP A 115 -20.98 -12.61 14.41
C ASP A 115 -20.53 -14.00 14.93
N PRO A 116 -19.28 -14.42 14.66
CA PRO A 116 -18.78 -15.70 15.11
C PRO A 116 -18.40 -15.65 16.60
N ASP A 117 -18.48 -16.80 17.28
CA ASP A 117 -18.11 -16.94 18.71
C ASP A 117 -16.64 -16.55 19.00
N LYS A 118 -15.78 -16.57 17.99
CA LYS A 118 -14.36 -16.25 18.12
C LYS A 118 -13.89 -15.36 16.98
N PRO A 119 -13.03 -14.37 17.26
CA PRO A 119 -12.46 -13.54 16.22
C PRO A 119 -11.61 -14.36 15.24
N LYS A 120 -11.71 -14.05 13.96
CA LYS A 120 -10.91 -14.69 12.90
C LYS A 120 -9.44 -14.28 12.96
N LEU A 121 -9.19 -13.03 13.31
CA LEU A 121 -7.86 -12.43 13.45
C LEU A 121 -7.90 -11.43 14.60
N VAL A 122 -6.86 -11.40 15.39
CA VAL A 122 -6.61 -10.36 16.41
C VAL A 122 -5.30 -9.69 16.07
N LEU A 123 -5.34 -8.38 15.85
CA LEU A 123 -4.17 -7.58 15.49
C LEU A 123 -3.79 -6.69 16.67
N PHE A 124 -2.58 -6.88 17.18
CA PHE A 124 -1.97 -6.01 18.19
C PHE A 124 -0.96 -5.10 17.50
N ILE A 125 -1.13 -3.81 17.68
CA ILE A 125 -0.23 -2.81 17.09
C ILE A 125 0.41 -2.03 18.24
N ASP A 126 1.70 -2.24 18.40
CA ASP A 126 2.51 -1.38 19.26
C ASP A 126 2.82 -0.07 18.53
N GLU A 127 2.94 1.03 19.28
CA GLU A 127 3.19 2.38 18.74
C GLU A 127 2.17 2.82 17.66
N ALA A 128 0.90 2.45 17.82
CA ALA A 128 -0.18 2.73 16.85
C ALA A 128 -0.27 4.21 16.44
N HIS A 129 0.19 5.15 17.31
CA HIS A 129 0.20 6.58 17.02
C HIS A 129 1.06 6.93 15.77
N LEU A 130 2.06 6.12 15.43
CA LEU A 130 2.90 6.32 14.24
C LEU A 130 2.13 6.14 12.93
N ILE A 131 1.08 5.31 12.93
CA ILE A 131 0.21 5.10 11.78
C ILE A 131 -0.54 6.40 11.45
N PHE A 132 -1.04 7.07 12.49
CA PHE A 132 -1.93 8.23 12.36
C PHE A 132 -1.16 9.54 12.20
N LYS A 133 0.08 9.61 12.63
CA LYS A 133 0.89 10.84 12.62
C LYS A 133 1.11 11.42 11.22
N ASN A 134 1.15 10.57 10.20
CA ASN A 134 1.39 10.95 8.81
C ASN A 134 0.28 10.48 7.85
N ALA A 135 -0.76 9.82 8.36
CA ALA A 135 -1.90 9.45 7.54
C ALA A 135 -2.73 10.69 7.24
N THR A 136 -2.78 11.09 6.00
CA THR A 136 -3.74 12.10 5.53
C THR A 136 -5.15 11.55 5.80
N LEU A 137 -6.01 12.36 6.41
CA LEU A 137 -7.40 12.05 6.81
C LEU A 137 -8.26 11.33 5.73
N LEU A 138 -7.80 11.29 4.51
CA LEU A 138 -8.48 10.68 3.36
C LEU A 138 -8.47 9.14 3.36
N VAL A 139 -7.65 8.50 4.18
CA VAL A 139 -7.46 7.04 4.19
C VAL A 139 -8.15 6.36 5.37
N ILE A 140 -8.59 7.11 6.38
CA ILE A 140 -9.25 6.56 7.57
C ILE A 140 -10.78 6.57 7.39
N GLY A 141 -11.23 5.94 6.32
CA GLY A 141 -12.64 5.58 6.15
C GLY A 141 -12.93 4.13 6.55
N ILE A 142 -12.15 3.59 7.49
CA ILE A 142 -12.47 2.28 8.08
C ILE A 142 -13.47 2.58 9.21
N GLN A 143 -14.75 2.52 8.89
CA GLN A 143 -15.80 2.40 9.88
C GLN A 143 -15.79 0.93 10.36
N PHE A 144 -15.54 0.74 11.63
CA PHE A 144 -15.75 -0.51 12.34
C PHE A 144 -17.23 -0.70 12.62
#